data_6454f13786a1f76859bb222a2bda016e
#
_entry.id   6454f13786a1f76859bb222a2bda016e
#
_cell.length_a   1.000
_cell.length_b   1.000
_cell.length_c   1.000
_cell.angle_alpha   90.00
_cell.angle_beta   90.00
_cell.angle_gamma   90.00
#
_symmetry.space_group_name_H-M   'P 1'
#
loop_
_entity.id
_entity.type
_entity.pdbx_description
1 polymer ?
#
loop_
_entity_poly.entity_id
_entity_poly.type
_entity_poly.pdbx_seq_one_letter_code
_entity_poly.pdbx_strand_id
1 'polypeptide(L)'
;LARTYTNEQELMDYRLVSTVGFDEDDIKAVKNTDGVTSVMPSYFCDVQTDADSGGRTMRVIALPEKYGDNSVQNKLVLTEGRLPEKSGEIAADSSSFTAEGYKIGDKIRFAKQTGDTDTSTELKTLEYTVVGLVQSPLYIAYQRGTTTVGNGKISDSFYICPEDFAFE
;
A
#
# COMPACT_ATOMS: atom_id res chain seq x y z
N LEU A 1 -25.37 8.34 -0.46
CA LEU A 1 -23.96 8.66 -0.09
C LEU A 1 -23.08 7.40 -0.06
N ALA A 2 -23.40 6.35 0.73
CA ALA A 2 -22.57 5.15 0.82
C ALA A 2 -22.42 4.42 -0.53
N ARG A 3 -23.52 4.18 -1.27
CA ARG A 3 -23.47 3.52 -2.60
C ARG A 3 -22.70 4.33 -3.64
N THR A 4 -22.81 5.65 -3.61
CA THR A 4 -22.09 6.54 -4.54
C THR A 4 -20.60 6.43 -4.30
N TYR A 5 -20.17 6.50 -3.03
CA TYR A 5 -18.77 6.36 -2.65
C TYR A 5 -18.19 4.98 -3.05
N THR A 6 -18.93 3.91 -2.80
CA THR A 6 -18.53 2.55 -3.16
C THR A 6 -18.32 2.38 -4.67
N ASN A 7 -19.21 2.95 -5.47
CA ASN A 7 -19.14 2.85 -6.94
C ASN A 7 -18.04 3.75 -7.53
N GLU A 8 -17.85 4.96 -7.01
CA GLU A 8 -16.84 5.89 -7.51
C GLU A 8 -15.41 5.42 -7.22
N GLN A 9 -15.20 4.72 -6.08
CA GLN A 9 -13.90 4.23 -5.68
C GLN A 9 -13.65 2.77 -6.11
N GLU A 10 -14.59 2.13 -6.78
CA GLU A 10 -14.47 0.72 -7.21
C GLU A 10 -14.00 -0.18 -6.05
N LEU A 11 -14.72 -0.13 -4.92
CA LEU A 11 -14.35 -0.93 -3.75
C LEU A 11 -14.42 -2.42 -4.06
N MET A 12 -13.38 -3.15 -3.64
CA MET A 12 -13.38 -4.60 -3.72
C MET A 12 -14.46 -5.22 -2.83
N ASP A 13 -15.10 -6.28 -3.30
CA ASP A 13 -16.01 -7.09 -2.48
C ASP A 13 -15.25 -8.06 -1.58
N TYR A 14 -14.16 -8.64 -2.11
CA TYR A 14 -13.34 -9.66 -1.42
C TYR A 14 -11.86 -9.35 -1.57
N ARG A 15 -11.10 -9.69 -0.53
CA ARG A 15 -9.65 -9.68 -0.52
C ARG A 15 -9.15 -11.09 -0.23
N LEU A 16 -8.38 -11.65 -1.15
CA LEU A 16 -7.63 -12.88 -0.95
C LEU A 16 -6.19 -12.53 -0.54
N VAL A 17 -5.64 -13.23 0.42
CA VAL A 17 -4.27 -13.04 0.88
C VAL A 17 -3.59 -14.39 0.95
N SER A 18 -2.40 -14.49 0.36
CA SER A 18 -1.51 -15.64 0.45
C SER A 18 -0.22 -15.23 1.14
N THR A 19 0.29 -16.08 2.03
CA THR A 19 1.59 -15.87 2.68
C THR A 19 2.77 -16.31 1.82
N VAL A 20 2.49 -17.05 0.76
CA VAL A 20 3.48 -17.53 -0.22
C VAL A 20 3.32 -16.86 -1.59
N GLY A 21 2.43 -15.88 -1.68
CA GLY A 21 2.09 -15.20 -2.93
C GLY A 21 1.03 -15.94 -3.75
N PHE A 22 0.69 -15.38 -4.89
CA PHE A 22 -0.15 -15.95 -5.94
C PHE A 22 0.65 -15.92 -7.24
N ASP A 23 0.67 -17.01 -7.96
CA ASP A 23 1.24 -17.04 -9.31
C ASP A 23 0.20 -16.65 -10.38
N GLU A 24 0.64 -16.64 -11.65
CA GLU A 24 -0.25 -16.28 -12.76
C GLU A 24 -1.41 -17.27 -12.94
N ASP A 25 -1.22 -18.54 -12.61
CA ASP A 25 -2.26 -19.56 -12.76
C ASP A 25 -3.29 -19.44 -11.64
N ASP A 26 -2.88 -19.10 -10.44
CA ASP A 26 -3.78 -18.75 -9.33
C ASP A 26 -4.65 -17.53 -9.68
N ILE A 27 -4.02 -16.48 -10.21
CA ILE A 27 -4.74 -15.27 -10.64
C ILE A 27 -5.73 -15.58 -11.75
N LYS A 28 -5.35 -16.41 -12.72
CA LYS A 28 -6.25 -16.87 -13.80
C LYS A 28 -7.41 -17.71 -13.25
N ALA A 29 -7.14 -18.60 -12.28
CA ALA A 29 -8.15 -19.42 -11.65
C ALA A 29 -9.21 -18.57 -10.93
N VAL A 30 -8.77 -17.57 -10.15
CA VAL A 30 -9.69 -16.62 -9.49
C VAL A 30 -10.49 -15.84 -10.53
N LYS A 31 -9.86 -15.33 -11.57
CA LYS A 31 -10.50 -14.56 -12.63
C LYS A 31 -11.55 -15.34 -13.42
N ASN A 32 -11.36 -16.66 -13.56
CA ASN A 32 -12.26 -17.56 -14.27
C ASN A 32 -13.36 -18.14 -13.37
N THR A 33 -13.39 -17.79 -12.09
CA THR A 33 -14.44 -18.23 -11.16
C THR A 33 -15.76 -17.55 -11.49
N ASP A 34 -16.83 -18.32 -11.54
CA ASP A 34 -18.16 -17.79 -11.83
C ASP A 34 -18.57 -16.71 -10.81
N GLY A 35 -19.06 -15.59 -11.32
CA GLY A 35 -19.43 -14.41 -10.52
C GLY A 35 -18.29 -13.43 -10.24
N VAL A 36 -17.03 -13.74 -10.57
CA VAL A 36 -15.92 -12.79 -10.49
C VAL A 36 -15.92 -11.87 -11.72
N THR A 37 -16.07 -10.59 -11.49
CA THR A 37 -16.11 -9.57 -12.57
C THR A 37 -14.77 -8.93 -12.84
N SER A 38 -13.94 -8.76 -11.80
CA SER A 38 -12.59 -8.22 -11.93
C SER A 38 -11.66 -8.75 -10.83
N VAL A 39 -10.36 -8.80 -11.11
CA VAL A 39 -9.31 -9.18 -10.18
C VAL A 39 -8.17 -8.18 -10.32
N MET A 40 -7.73 -7.61 -9.19
CA MET A 40 -6.60 -6.70 -9.13
C MET A 40 -5.51 -7.31 -8.23
N PRO A 41 -4.47 -7.91 -8.80
CA PRO A 41 -3.30 -8.34 -8.04
C PRO A 41 -2.59 -7.13 -7.44
N SER A 42 -2.11 -7.28 -6.21
CA SER A 42 -1.31 -6.27 -5.54
C SER A 42 -0.38 -6.93 -4.53
N TYR A 43 0.71 -6.25 -4.22
CA TYR A 43 1.66 -6.65 -3.17
C TYR A 43 1.56 -5.67 -2.01
N PHE A 44 1.86 -6.16 -0.82
CA PHE A 44 2.07 -5.30 0.33
C PHE A 44 3.06 -5.94 1.29
N CYS A 45 3.77 -5.10 2.02
CA CYS A 45 4.57 -5.51 3.16
C CYS A 45 4.39 -4.54 4.33
N ASP A 46 4.66 -5.01 5.53
CA ASP A 46 4.60 -4.20 6.73
C ASP A 46 6.04 -3.95 7.20
N VAL A 47 6.45 -2.70 7.22
CA VAL A 47 7.81 -2.27 7.55
C VAL A 47 7.79 -1.24 8.69
N GLN A 48 8.91 -1.11 9.40
CA GLN A 48 9.08 -0.02 10.36
C GLN A 48 9.83 1.13 9.71
N THR A 49 9.41 2.36 9.99
CA THR A 49 10.25 3.53 9.75
C THR A 49 11.42 3.50 10.73
N ASP A 50 12.55 4.13 10.37
CA ASP A 50 13.64 4.31 11.32
C ASP A 50 13.23 5.23 12.49
N ALA A 51 14.08 5.32 13.52
CA ALA A 51 13.81 6.12 14.70
C ALA A 51 13.66 7.61 14.36
N ASP A 52 14.44 8.11 13.40
CA ASP A 52 14.40 9.51 12.95
C ASP A 52 13.09 9.80 12.17
N SER A 53 12.54 8.78 11.51
CA SER A 53 11.23 8.84 10.83
C SER A 53 10.07 8.41 11.74
N GLY A 54 10.28 8.30 13.06
CA GLY A 54 9.26 8.09 14.08
C GLY A 54 9.09 6.64 14.57
N GLY A 55 9.85 5.67 14.08
CA GLY A 55 9.86 4.28 14.57
C GLY A 55 8.51 3.57 14.53
N ARG A 56 7.66 3.88 13.53
CA ARG A 56 6.28 3.38 13.40
C ARG A 56 6.20 2.25 12.38
N THR A 57 5.26 1.34 12.59
CA THR A 57 4.98 0.29 11.61
C THR A 57 4.00 0.80 10.55
N MET A 58 4.41 0.69 9.30
CA MET A 58 3.69 1.18 8.14
C MET A 58 3.38 0.02 7.20
N ARG A 59 2.23 0.07 6.54
CA ARG A 59 1.94 -0.83 5.43
C ARG A 59 2.31 -0.18 4.12
N VAL A 60 3.21 -0.80 3.37
CA VAL A 60 3.60 -0.37 2.03
C VAL A 60 2.85 -1.22 1.02
N ILE A 61 2.16 -0.58 0.08
CA ILE A 61 1.27 -1.22 -0.89
C ILE A 61 1.74 -0.86 -2.30
N ALA A 62 1.83 -1.86 -3.17
CA ALA A 62 2.12 -1.62 -4.58
C ALA A 62 0.94 -0.94 -5.28
N LEU A 63 1.23 0.13 -6.02
CA LEU A 63 0.29 0.67 -7.00
C LEU A 63 0.11 -0.35 -8.14
N PRO A 64 -1.09 -0.46 -8.74
CA PRO A 64 -1.25 -1.26 -9.94
C PRO A 64 -0.43 -0.66 -11.09
N GLU A 65 0.17 -1.51 -11.93
CA GLU A 65 1.01 -1.09 -13.07
C GLU A 65 0.32 -0.10 -14.02
N LYS A 66 -0.99 -0.24 -14.16
CA LYS A 66 -1.81 0.62 -15.01
C LYS A 66 -2.82 1.39 -14.18
N TYR A 67 -2.32 2.28 -13.34
CA TYR A 67 -3.21 3.14 -12.56
C TYR A 67 -4.01 4.04 -13.50
N GLY A 68 -5.35 3.99 -13.37
CA GLY A 68 -6.28 4.69 -14.25
C GLY A 68 -7.04 3.79 -15.24
N ASP A 69 -6.68 2.51 -15.34
CA ASP A 69 -7.49 1.52 -16.05
C ASP A 69 -8.80 1.25 -15.28
N ASN A 70 -9.84 0.84 -16.00
CA ASN A 70 -11.14 0.47 -15.41
C ASN A 70 -11.08 -0.79 -14.54
N SER A 71 -9.99 -1.56 -14.61
CA SER A 71 -9.75 -2.72 -13.75
C SER A 71 -9.17 -2.36 -12.37
N VAL A 72 -8.81 -1.11 -12.13
CA VAL A 72 -8.28 -0.65 -10.85
C VAL A 72 -9.38 -0.56 -9.82
N GLN A 73 -9.24 -1.38 -8.77
CA GLN A 73 -10.10 -1.36 -7.60
C GLN A 73 -9.51 -0.48 -6.50
N ASN A 74 -10.34 -0.07 -5.54
CA ASN A 74 -9.93 0.73 -4.40
C ASN A 74 -9.16 2.00 -4.81
N LYS A 75 -9.73 2.74 -5.77
CA LYS A 75 -9.09 3.93 -6.34
C LYS A 75 -8.74 4.94 -5.28
N LEU A 76 -7.46 5.32 -5.25
CA LEU A 76 -6.97 6.35 -4.36
C LEU A 76 -7.45 7.73 -4.82
N VAL A 77 -7.82 8.56 -3.87
CA VAL A 77 -8.10 9.98 -4.12
C VAL A 77 -6.81 10.77 -3.89
N LEU A 78 -6.23 11.32 -4.94
CA LEU A 78 -5.08 12.21 -4.83
C LEU A 78 -5.54 13.55 -4.24
N THR A 79 -4.97 13.94 -3.10
CA THR A 79 -5.28 15.20 -2.43
C THR A 79 -4.24 16.28 -2.69
N GLU A 80 -2.98 15.88 -2.91
CA GLU A 80 -1.88 16.80 -3.20
C GLU A 80 -0.77 16.10 -3.97
N GLY A 81 -0.05 16.82 -4.83
CA GLY A 81 1.09 16.30 -5.60
C GLY A 81 0.68 15.34 -6.72
N ARG A 82 1.35 14.23 -6.85
CA ARG A 82 1.11 13.17 -7.86
C ARG A 82 1.34 11.78 -7.29
N LEU A 83 0.92 10.77 -8.00
CA LEU A 83 1.26 9.39 -7.67
C LEU A 83 2.73 9.09 -8.01
N PRO A 84 3.37 8.11 -7.32
CA PRO A 84 4.69 7.61 -7.68
C PRO A 84 4.75 7.10 -9.13
N GLU A 85 5.81 7.46 -9.84
CA GLU A 85 6.05 7.07 -11.23
C GLU A 85 7.36 6.31 -11.41
N LYS A 86 8.21 6.30 -10.40
CA LYS A 86 9.52 5.63 -10.43
C LYS A 86 9.94 5.19 -9.02
N SER A 87 10.93 4.31 -8.99
CA SER A 87 11.58 3.84 -7.76
C SER A 87 12.05 4.99 -6.87
N GLY A 88 11.89 4.82 -5.56
CA GLY A 88 12.24 5.81 -4.55
C GLY A 88 11.21 6.93 -4.36
N GLU A 89 10.07 6.87 -5.03
CA GLU A 89 8.93 7.76 -4.81
C GLU A 89 7.83 7.06 -4.02
N ILE A 90 7.15 7.82 -3.15
CA ILE A 90 6.10 7.30 -2.30
C ILE A 90 4.92 8.27 -2.21
N ALA A 91 3.70 7.74 -2.21
CA ALA A 91 2.51 8.49 -1.83
C ALA A 91 2.09 8.09 -0.42
N ALA A 92 1.84 9.09 0.43
CA ALA A 92 1.45 8.89 1.82
C ALA A 92 -0.07 9.06 1.99
N ASP A 93 -0.66 8.24 2.85
CA ASP A 93 -2.07 8.44 3.22
C ASP A 93 -2.22 9.75 4.01
N SER A 94 -2.97 10.69 3.46
CA SER A 94 -3.20 12.02 4.05
C SER A 94 -4.16 11.99 5.25
N SER A 95 -4.84 10.88 5.48
CA SER A 95 -5.64 10.68 6.69
C SER A 95 -4.79 10.25 7.90
N SER A 96 -3.46 10.32 7.78
CA SER A 96 -2.53 10.09 8.86
C SER A 96 -2.85 10.95 10.07
N PHE A 97 -2.97 10.30 11.22
CA PHE A 97 -3.24 10.96 12.51
C PHE A 97 -1.96 11.47 13.21
N THR A 98 -0.86 11.60 12.47
CA THR A 98 0.29 12.31 13.01
C THR A 98 -0.05 13.79 13.08
N ALA A 99 0.27 14.43 14.20
CA ALA A 99 -0.09 15.84 14.44
C ALA A 99 0.42 16.82 13.36
N GLU A 100 1.42 16.41 12.59
CA GLU A 100 2.03 17.24 11.53
C GLU A 100 1.73 16.74 10.11
N GLY A 101 1.24 15.49 9.96
CA GLY A 101 1.02 14.86 8.64
C GLY A 101 2.33 14.72 7.82
N TYR A 102 2.20 14.17 6.62
CA TYR A 102 3.28 14.13 5.63
C TYR A 102 3.16 15.32 4.69
N LYS A 103 4.31 15.77 4.17
CA LYS A 103 4.40 16.86 3.18
C LYS A 103 5.14 16.39 1.93
N ILE A 104 4.79 16.97 0.79
CA ILE A 104 5.54 16.72 -0.44
C ILE A 104 7.00 17.12 -0.25
N GLY A 105 7.90 16.21 -0.60
CA GLY A 105 9.35 16.37 -0.44
C GLY A 105 9.92 15.75 0.83
N ASP A 106 9.09 15.33 1.78
CA ASP A 106 9.56 14.63 2.98
C ASP A 106 10.30 13.34 2.59
N LYS A 107 11.35 13.03 3.35
CA LYS A 107 12.11 11.80 3.23
C LYS A 107 11.62 10.78 4.25
N ILE A 108 11.21 9.63 3.77
CA ILE A 108 10.83 8.49 4.60
C ILE A 108 11.92 7.44 4.49
N ARG A 109 12.42 7.00 5.63
CA ARG A 109 13.41 5.94 5.69
C ARG A 109 12.85 4.75 6.47
N PHE A 110 12.87 3.59 5.85
CA PHE A 110 12.52 2.33 6.52
C PHE A 110 13.73 1.73 7.21
N ALA A 111 13.53 1.19 8.41
CA ALA A 111 14.57 0.55 9.17
C ALA A 111 14.92 -0.80 8.52
N LYS A 112 16.22 -1.11 8.49
CA LYS A 112 16.65 -2.49 8.26
C LYS A 112 16.20 -3.33 9.44
N GLN A 113 15.34 -4.29 9.20
CA GLN A 113 14.98 -5.27 10.21
C GLN A 113 16.04 -6.39 10.19
N THR A 114 16.51 -6.76 11.37
CA THR A 114 17.45 -7.88 11.55
C THR A 114 16.74 -8.99 12.30
N GLY A 115 16.66 -10.20 11.71
CA GLY A 115 16.02 -11.38 12.32
C GLY A 115 15.18 -12.20 11.34
N ASP A 116 14.53 -13.24 11.85
CA ASP A 116 13.68 -14.16 11.07
C ASP A 116 12.44 -13.49 10.41
N THR A 117 12.21 -12.22 10.71
CA THR A 117 11.15 -11.38 10.13
C THR A 117 11.73 -10.19 9.37
N ASP A 118 12.82 -10.41 8.63
CA ASP A 118 13.48 -9.36 7.85
C ASP A 118 12.65 -8.98 6.62
N THR A 119 11.70 -8.07 6.82
CA THR A 119 10.89 -7.48 5.74
C THR A 119 11.66 -6.46 4.90
N SER A 120 12.92 -6.15 5.28
CA SER A 120 13.79 -5.28 4.48
C SER A 120 14.25 -5.94 3.18
N THR A 121 14.07 -7.26 3.06
CA THR A 121 14.31 -8.01 1.81
C THR A 121 13.16 -7.86 0.82
N GLU A 122 11.99 -7.39 1.26
CA GLU A 122 10.80 -7.24 0.40
C GLU A 122 10.82 -5.94 -0.43
N LEU A 123 11.70 -4.98 -0.08
CA LEU A 123 11.85 -3.71 -0.79
C LEU A 123 13.27 -3.53 -1.33
N LYS A 124 13.40 -3.12 -2.58
CA LYS A 124 14.70 -2.84 -3.23
C LYS A 124 15.38 -1.58 -2.70
N THR A 125 14.63 -0.64 -2.18
CA THR A 125 15.16 0.57 -1.53
C THR A 125 14.47 0.81 -0.20
N LEU A 126 15.17 1.45 0.73
CA LEU A 126 14.65 1.79 2.05
C LEU A 126 14.48 3.31 2.25
N GLU A 127 14.80 4.11 1.24
CA GLU A 127 14.65 5.57 1.30
C GLU A 127 13.74 6.05 0.19
N TYR A 128 12.71 6.80 0.56
CA TYR A 128 11.68 7.29 -0.33
C TYR A 128 11.48 8.80 -0.15
N THR A 129 11.02 9.44 -1.23
CA THR A 129 10.57 10.83 -1.20
C THR A 129 9.05 10.86 -1.36
N VAL A 130 8.36 11.57 -0.48
CA VAL A 130 6.91 11.80 -0.61
C VAL A 130 6.66 12.70 -1.81
N VAL A 131 5.95 12.18 -2.81
CA VAL A 131 5.59 12.92 -4.05
C VAL A 131 4.09 13.16 -4.17
N GLY A 132 3.29 12.49 -3.36
CA GLY A 132 1.85 12.65 -3.33
C GLY A 132 1.24 12.37 -1.96
N LEU A 133 0.11 13.01 -1.72
CA LEU A 133 -0.77 12.71 -0.59
C LEU A 133 -2.07 12.14 -1.15
N VAL A 134 -2.52 11.01 -0.59
CA VAL A 134 -3.69 10.27 -1.07
C VAL A 134 -4.64 9.94 0.08
N GLN A 135 -5.88 9.67 -0.24
CA GLN A 135 -6.85 9.05 0.66
C GLN A 135 -7.23 7.69 0.09
N SER A 136 -7.09 6.66 0.91
CA SER A 136 -7.48 5.31 0.54
C SER A 136 -8.91 5.01 0.98
N PRO A 137 -9.76 4.48 0.09
CA PRO A 137 -11.11 4.08 0.44
C PRO A 137 -11.15 2.88 1.38
N LEU A 138 -10.05 2.12 1.50
CA LEU A 138 -9.93 0.98 2.40
C LEU A 138 -9.85 1.37 3.88
N TYR A 139 -9.50 2.61 4.17
CA TYR A 139 -9.22 3.08 5.53
C TYR A 139 -10.15 4.21 5.96
N ILE A 140 -11.45 3.95 5.89
CA ILE A 140 -12.48 4.85 6.41
C ILE A 140 -12.48 4.88 7.96
N ALA A 141 -12.02 3.78 8.57
CA ALA A 141 -11.93 3.67 10.04
C ALA A 141 -10.56 4.11 10.56
N TYR A 142 -10.53 4.55 11.82
CA TYR A 142 -9.31 4.94 12.52
C TYR A 142 -8.26 3.82 12.61
N GLN A 143 -8.71 2.55 12.73
CA GLN A 143 -7.81 1.41 12.82
C GLN A 143 -7.36 0.94 11.44
N ARG A 144 -6.04 0.96 11.21
CA ARG A 144 -5.39 0.56 9.96
C ARG A 144 -5.15 -0.95 9.83
N GLY A 145 -5.37 -1.70 10.90
CA GLY A 145 -5.18 -3.14 10.96
C GLY A 145 -4.07 -3.56 11.92
N THR A 146 -3.84 -4.86 11.95
CA THR A 146 -2.82 -5.51 12.77
C THR A 146 -1.72 -6.11 11.89
N THR A 147 -0.56 -6.32 12.48
CA THR A 147 0.63 -6.88 11.85
C THR A 147 1.42 -7.70 12.86
N THR A 148 2.33 -8.53 12.39
CA THR A 148 3.32 -9.23 13.24
C THR A 148 4.59 -8.38 13.46
N VAL A 149 4.70 -7.25 12.78
CA VAL A 149 5.86 -6.34 12.83
C VAL A 149 5.69 -5.30 13.94
N GLY A 150 6.78 -4.99 14.63
CA GLY A 150 6.84 -3.93 15.64
C GLY A 150 5.89 -4.16 16.81
N ASN A 151 5.03 -3.18 17.10
CA ASN A 151 4.09 -3.23 18.23
C ASN A 151 2.76 -3.93 17.88
N GLY A 152 2.67 -4.58 16.73
CA GLY A 152 1.48 -5.29 16.27
C GLY A 152 0.39 -4.42 15.67
N LYS A 153 0.63 -3.11 15.48
CA LYS A 153 -0.33 -2.16 14.91
C LYS A 153 0.25 -1.45 13.70
N ILE A 154 -0.55 -1.33 12.65
CA ILE A 154 -0.23 -0.50 11.49
C ILE A 154 -0.61 0.95 11.83
N SER A 155 0.37 1.83 11.73
CA SER A 155 0.17 3.26 11.99
C SER A 155 -0.43 3.97 10.80
N ASP A 156 0.08 3.65 9.60
CA ASP A 156 -0.32 4.31 8.36
C ASP A 156 -0.03 3.45 7.14
N SER A 157 -0.46 3.93 5.95
CA SER A 157 -0.24 3.25 4.69
C SER A 157 0.50 4.15 3.71
N PHE A 158 1.40 3.54 2.95
CA PHE A 158 2.14 4.14 1.86
C PHE A 158 1.89 3.38 0.57
N TYR A 159 2.04 4.07 -0.54
CA TYR A 159 1.87 3.51 -1.89
C TYR A 159 3.12 3.79 -2.71
N ILE A 160 3.69 2.75 -3.33
CA ILE A 160 4.93 2.81 -4.12
C ILE A 160 4.74 2.13 -5.48
N CYS A 161 5.70 2.34 -6.37
CA CYS A 161 5.73 1.61 -7.62
C CYS A 161 5.95 0.11 -7.37
N PRO A 162 5.29 -0.81 -8.12
CA PRO A 162 5.45 -2.24 -7.94
C PRO A 162 6.89 -2.71 -8.18
N GLU A 163 7.66 -2.01 -9.02
CA GLU A 163 9.07 -2.29 -9.29
C GLU A 163 10.00 -2.18 -8.07
N ASP A 164 9.56 -1.49 -7.00
CA ASP A 164 10.33 -1.37 -5.75
C ASP A 164 10.21 -2.59 -4.85
N PHE A 165 9.27 -3.49 -5.12
CA PHE A 165 9.22 -4.76 -4.42
C PHE A 165 10.28 -5.72 -4.96
N ALA A 166 10.92 -6.46 -4.05
CA ALA A 166 12.01 -7.39 -4.34
C ALA A 166 11.53 -8.85 -4.38
N PHE A 167 10.32 -9.10 -4.89
CA PHE A 167 9.85 -10.46 -5.08
C PHE A 167 10.54 -11.11 -6.28
N GLU A 168 11.03 -12.33 -6.09
CA GLU A 168 11.50 -13.22 -7.16
C GLU A 168 10.35 -14.10 -7.66
#